data_bfa8c717e3f60a2ae587fe149d08b95f
#
_entry.id   bfa8c717e3f60a2ae587fe149d08b95f
#
_cell.length_a   1.000
_cell.length_b   1.000
_cell.length_c   1.000
_cell.angle_alpha   90.00
_cell.angle_beta   90.00
_cell.angle_gamma   90.00
#
_symmetry.space_group_name_H-M   'P 1'
#
loop_
_entity.id
_entity.type
_entity.pdbx_description
1 polymer ?
#
loop_
_entity_poly.entity_id
_entity_poly.type
_entity_poly.pdbx_seq_one_letter_code
_entity_poly.pdbx_strand_id
1 'polypeptide(L)'
;IADIEAGKVGIVLVKDLSRVGRDYLRVGFYTEVTFPQNGVRFIAVNNGVDSANQSENDFAPFLNIMNDFYARDTSKKVSAVYRAKGNKGEHTGNHPIYGYLKDPENKQRWIIDEEAAAVVRRIFRMVIDGKGVYQIADILSEEKVLCPSAYLAAKGAGNRRNNKFEDPYRWWGTTVSYILARVEYMGHTVNFKTFKTC
;
A
#
# COMPACT_ATOMS: atom_id res chain seq x y z
N ILE A 1 2.02 36.68 5.33
CA ILE A 1 2.39 35.99 6.60
C ILE A 1 3.27 36.90 7.44
N ALA A 2 4.37 37.46 6.94
CA ALA A 2 5.27 38.35 7.70
C ALA A 2 4.53 39.50 8.45
N ASP A 3 3.49 40.09 7.87
CA ASP A 3 2.71 41.13 8.52
C ASP A 3 1.80 40.60 9.65
N ILE A 4 1.36 39.34 9.54
CA ILE A 4 0.62 38.62 10.57
C ILE A 4 1.53 38.34 11.76
N GLU A 5 2.71 37.79 11.51
CA GLU A 5 3.73 37.51 12.52
C GLU A 5 4.23 38.80 13.20
N ALA A 6 4.22 39.89 12.47
CA ALA A 6 4.53 41.24 13.01
C ALA A 6 3.37 41.91 13.79
N GLY A 7 2.22 41.20 13.95
CA GLY A 7 1.05 41.73 14.68
C GLY A 7 0.31 42.90 14.00
N LYS A 8 0.53 43.12 12.68
CA LYS A 8 -0.07 44.20 11.92
C LYS A 8 -1.44 43.91 11.36
N VAL A 9 -1.85 42.62 11.37
CA VAL A 9 -3.08 42.10 10.76
C VAL A 9 -3.96 41.51 11.84
N GLY A 10 -5.16 42.05 12.04
CA GLY A 10 -6.15 41.51 12.97
C GLY A 10 -7.19 40.60 12.31
N ILE A 11 -7.47 40.78 10.99
CA ILE A 11 -8.48 40.03 10.28
C ILE A 11 -7.95 39.71 8.89
N VAL A 12 -8.15 38.42 8.47
CA VAL A 12 -7.96 37.95 7.10
C VAL A 12 -9.32 37.57 6.50
N LEU A 13 -9.77 38.35 5.52
CA LEU A 13 -11.02 38.16 4.82
C LEU A 13 -10.76 37.65 3.40
N VAL A 14 -11.32 36.52 3.02
CA VAL A 14 -11.21 35.96 1.67
C VAL A 14 -12.58 35.62 1.11
N LYS A 15 -12.70 35.66 -0.21
CA LYS A 15 -13.93 35.27 -0.90
C LYS A 15 -14.22 33.78 -0.68
N ASP A 16 -13.20 32.95 -0.84
CA ASP A 16 -13.26 31.50 -0.66
C ASP A 16 -11.88 30.97 -0.25
N LEU A 17 -11.84 29.74 0.28
CA LEU A 17 -10.63 29.10 0.79
C LEU A 17 -9.54 28.90 -0.28
N SER A 18 -9.91 28.79 -1.56
CA SER A 18 -8.97 28.64 -2.66
C SER A 18 -8.08 29.89 -2.86
N ARG A 19 -8.48 31.02 -2.29
CA ARG A 19 -7.73 32.29 -2.35
C ARG A 19 -6.61 32.38 -1.31
N VAL A 20 -6.66 31.57 -0.28
CA VAL A 20 -5.61 31.51 0.76
C VAL A 20 -4.35 30.83 0.22
N GLY A 21 -4.52 29.83 -0.63
CA GLY A 21 -3.41 29.14 -1.27
C GLY A 21 -3.85 27.92 -2.10
N ARG A 22 -2.92 27.47 -2.95
CA ARG A 22 -3.12 26.23 -3.74
C ARG A 22 -2.73 24.97 -2.98
N ASP A 23 -1.92 25.14 -1.94
CA ASP A 23 -1.47 24.06 -1.07
C ASP A 23 -2.36 24.06 0.19
N TYR A 24 -3.28 23.11 0.21
CA TYR A 24 -4.25 22.96 1.29
C TYR A 24 -3.61 22.62 2.66
N LEU A 25 -2.42 21.98 2.69
CA LEU A 25 -1.69 21.75 3.94
C LEU A 25 -1.21 23.07 4.55
N ARG A 26 -0.70 23.97 3.70
CA ARG A 26 -0.33 25.31 4.14
C ARG A 26 -1.54 26.13 4.53
N VAL A 27 -2.62 26.02 3.78
CA VAL A 27 -3.88 26.72 4.12
C VAL A 27 -4.38 26.25 5.49
N GLY A 28 -4.45 24.94 5.75
CA GLY A 28 -4.83 24.39 7.05
C GLY A 28 -3.89 24.85 8.17
N PHE A 29 -2.59 24.79 7.95
CA PHE A 29 -1.61 25.28 8.93
C PHE A 29 -1.80 26.76 9.27
N TYR A 30 -2.07 27.59 8.27
CA TYR A 30 -2.32 29.02 8.51
C TYR A 30 -3.63 29.25 9.27
N THR A 31 -4.71 28.59 8.88
CA THR A 31 -6.03 28.82 9.49
C THR A 31 -6.17 28.19 10.88
N GLU A 32 -5.50 27.06 11.14
CA GLU A 32 -5.63 26.35 12.42
C GLU A 32 -4.54 26.67 13.44
N VAL A 33 -3.35 27.05 12.96
CA VAL A 33 -2.20 27.30 13.84
C VAL A 33 -1.77 28.75 13.79
N THR A 34 -1.37 29.26 12.62
CA THR A 34 -0.74 30.56 12.52
C THR A 34 -1.69 31.73 12.87
N PHE A 35 -2.91 31.72 12.33
CA PHE A 35 -3.86 32.78 12.57
C PHE A 35 -4.34 32.83 14.04
N PRO A 36 -4.77 31.68 14.62
CA PRO A 36 -5.14 31.67 16.05
C PRO A 36 -4.00 32.05 16.98
N GLN A 37 -2.77 31.59 16.75
CA GLN A 37 -1.60 31.95 17.57
C GLN A 37 -1.28 33.45 17.56
N ASN A 38 -1.56 34.14 16.45
CA ASN A 38 -1.34 35.58 16.30
C ASN A 38 -2.61 36.38 16.55
N GLY A 39 -3.69 35.80 17.09
CA GLY A 39 -4.95 36.49 17.37
C GLY A 39 -5.67 37.01 16.13
N VAL A 40 -5.43 36.43 14.95
CA VAL A 40 -6.00 36.85 13.67
C VAL A 40 -7.29 36.13 13.40
N ARG A 41 -8.40 36.87 13.23
CA ARG A 41 -9.69 36.34 12.81
C ARG A 41 -9.65 36.01 11.31
N PHE A 42 -10.08 34.80 10.95
CA PHE A 42 -10.16 34.37 9.56
C PHE A 42 -11.61 34.21 9.12
N ILE A 43 -11.96 34.79 7.96
CA ILE A 43 -13.31 34.74 7.40
C ILE A 43 -13.22 34.33 5.92
N ALA A 44 -13.91 33.23 5.53
CA ALA A 44 -14.10 32.84 4.13
C ALA A 44 -15.60 32.90 3.77
N VAL A 45 -15.98 33.98 3.06
CA VAL A 45 -17.38 34.37 2.87
C VAL A 45 -18.22 33.29 2.17
N ASN A 46 -17.74 32.78 1.02
CA ASN A 46 -18.49 31.80 0.26
C ASN A 46 -18.55 30.40 0.92
N ASN A 47 -17.66 30.12 1.87
CA ASN A 47 -17.62 28.86 2.58
C ASN A 47 -18.35 28.92 3.93
N GLY A 48 -18.82 30.12 4.36
CA GLY A 48 -19.46 30.31 5.63
C GLY A 48 -18.53 30.09 6.85
N VAL A 49 -17.20 30.22 6.64
CA VAL A 49 -16.21 29.99 7.69
C VAL A 49 -15.88 31.31 8.37
N ASP A 50 -15.99 31.36 9.71
CA ASP A 50 -15.59 32.48 10.53
C ASP A 50 -14.99 31.97 11.85
N SER A 51 -13.68 32.21 12.03
CA SER A 51 -12.95 31.72 13.21
C SER A 51 -13.37 32.38 14.55
N ALA A 52 -14.13 33.46 14.53
CA ALA A 52 -14.65 34.09 15.76
C ALA A 52 -15.93 33.36 16.28
N ASN A 53 -16.65 32.65 15.42
CA ASN A 53 -17.85 31.92 15.78
C ASN A 53 -17.56 30.42 15.99
N GLN A 54 -16.53 30.11 16.78
CA GLN A 54 -16.13 28.74 17.10
C GLN A 54 -17.21 28.01 17.94
N SER A 55 -18.29 27.58 17.32
CA SER A 55 -18.89 26.33 17.73
C SER A 55 -18.02 25.21 17.11
N GLU A 56 -17.66 24.19 17.88
CA GLU A 56 -16.78 23.08 17.46
C GLU A 56 -17.22 22.38 16.15
N ASN A 57 -18.39 22.70 15.63
CA ASN A 57 -19.00 22.14 14.43
C ASN A 57 -18.71 22.92 13.12
N ASP A 58 -18.29 24.17 13.15
CA ASP A 58 -18.20 25.00 11.94
C ASP A 58 -16.96 24.69 11.11
N PHE A 59 -15.91 24.13 11.73
CA PHE A 59 -14.70 23.68 11.03
C PHE A 59 -14.77 22.21 10.54
N ALA A 60 -15.68 21.41 11.05
CA ALA A 60 -15.82 20.00 10.68
C ALA A 60 -16.01 19.77 9.15
N PRO A 61 -16.84 20.54 8.42
CA PRO A 61 -16.96 20.41 6.97
C PRO A 61 -15.64 20.74 6.24
N PHE A 62 -14.88 21.72 6.74
CA PHE A 62 -13.59 22.10 6.16
C PHE A 62 -12.54 21.00 6.37
N LEU A 63 -12.44 20.47 7.59
CA LEU A 63 -11.55 19.34 7.91
C LEU A 63 -11.87 18.11 7.08
N ASN A 64 -13.13 17.82 6.84
CA ASN A 64 -13.56 16.72 5.98
C ASN A 64 -13.12 16.92 4.53
N ILE A 65 -13.33 18.12 3.98
CA ILE A 65 -12.86 18.47 2.63
C ILE A 65 -11.32 18.38 2.54
N MET A 66 -10.61 18.86 3.55
CA MET A 66 -9.14 18.78 3.64
C MET A 66 -8.66 17.32 3.64
N ASN A 67 -9.30 16.48 4.47
CA ASN A 67 -8.97 15.05 4.54
C ASN A 67 -9.22 14.34 3.21
N ASP A 68 -10.30 14.67 2.52
CA ASP A 68 -10.61 14.13 1.18
C ASP A 68 -9.56 14.55 0.14
N PHE A 69 -9.15 15.81 0.13
CA PHE A 69 -8.11 16.29 -0.77
C PHE A 69 -6.77 15.62 -0.47
N TYR A 70 -6.39 15.50 0.81
CA TYR A 70 -5.18 14.82 1.24
C TYR A 70 -5.18 13.35 0.81
N ALA A 71 -6.29 12.65 1.04
CA ALA A 71 -6.43 11.25 0.63
C ALA A 71 -6.30 11.08 -0.89
N ARG A 72 -6.94 11.95 -1.68
CA ARG A 72 -6.85 11.94 -3.15
C ARG A 72 -5.45 12.26 -3.67
N ASP A 73 -4.78 13.28 -3.10
CA ASP A 73 -3.42 13.67 -3.51
C ASP A 73 -2.41 12.57 -3.16
N THR A 74 -2.50 12.03 -1.95
CA THR A 74 -1.68 10.89 -1.51
C THR A 74 -1.89 9.69 -2.42
N SER A 75 -3.14 9.35 -2.74
CA SER A 75 -3.48 8.26 -3.66
C SER A 75 -2.86 8.47 -5.04
N LYS A 76 -2.93 9.69 -5.60
CA LYS A 76 -2.30 10.02 -6.89
C LYS A 76 -0.79 9.87 -6.84
N LYS A 77 -0.13 10.38 -5.80
CA LYS A 77 1.33 10.28 -5.60
C LYS A 77 1.77 8.83 -5.47
N VAL A 78 1.11 8.05 -4.64
CA VAL A 78 1.38 6.62 -4.48
C VAL A 78 1.20 5.87 -5.80
N SER A 79 0.09 6.10 -6.50
CA SER A 79 -0.18 5.48 -7.81
C SER A 79 0.88 5.84 -8.85
N ALA A 80 1.34 7.10 -8.88
CA ALA A 80 2.41 7.54 -9.80
C ALA A 80 3.73 6.82 -9.52
N VAL A 81 4.12 6.67 -8.24
CA VAL A 81 5.33 5.94 -7.84
C VAL A 81 5.22 4.47 -8.22
N TYR A 82 4.07 3.82 -7.96
CA TYR A 82 3.86 2.42 -8.36
C TYR A 82 3.93 2.23 -9.87
N ARG A 83 3.32 3.13 -10.65
CA ARG A 83 3.40 3.09 -12.12
C ARG A 83 4.82 3.30 -12.62
N ALA A 84 5.56 4.27 -12.06
CA ALA A 84 6.94 4.51 -12.43
C ALA A 84 7.83 3.28 -12.17
N LYS A 85 7.70 2.65 -11.01
CA LYS A 85 8.42 1.41 -10.67
C LYS A 85 8.03 0.26 -11.60
N GLY A 86 6.74 0.02 -11.78
CA GLY A 86 6.25 -1.07 -12.61
C GLY A 86 6.68 -0.95 -14.07
N ASN A 87 6.68 0.28 -14.63
CA ASN A 87 7.14 0.55 -15.99
C ASN A 87 8.66 0.37 -16.17
N LYS A 88 9.44 0.50 -15.08
CA LYS A 88 10.88 0.17 -15.06
C LYS A 88 11.14 -1.34 -14.95
N GLY A 89 10.11 -2.17 -14.86
CA GLY A 89 10.26 -3.61 -14.67
C GLY A 89 10.60 -4.01 -13.23
N GLU A 90 10.52 -3.09 -12.28
CA GLU A 90 10.74 -3.37 -10.86
C GLU A 90 9.51 -4.08 -10.27
N HIS A 91 9.74 -5.01 -9.33
CA HIS A 91 8.63 -5.65 -8.63
C HIS A 91 7.89 -4.64 -7.74
N THR A 92 6.61 -4.45 -8.02
CA THR A 92 5.74 -3.58 -7.20
C THR A 92 5.12 -4.32 -6.01
N GLY A 93 5.15 -5.66 -6.01
CA GLY A 93 4.67 -6.50 -4.92
C GLY A 93 5.55 -6.44 -3.68
N ASN A 94 4.93 -6.43 -2.50
CA ASN A 94 5.68 -6.36 -1.25
C ASN A 94 6.38 -7.67 -0.87
N HIS A 95 5.86 -8.82 -1.33
CA HIS A 95 6.43 -10.13 -1.01
C HIS A 95 6.75 -10.91 -2.29
N PRO A 96 7.93 -11.59 -2.34
CA PRO A 96 8.23 -12.53 -3.40
C PRO A 96 7.22 -13.69 -3.40
N ILE A 97 7.10 -14.35 -4.55
CA ILE A 97 6.37 -15.61 -4.64
C ILE A 97 7.16 -16.74 -3.98
N TYR A 98 6.49 -17.84 -3.63
CA TYR A 98 7.15 -19.02 -3.07
C TYR A 98 8.26 -19.53 -3.99
N GLY A 99 9.44 -19.84 -3.45
CA GLY A 99 10.64 -20.16 -4.24
C GLY A 99 11.60 -18.99 -4.49
N TYR A 100 11.22 -17.79 -4.06
CA TYR A 100 12.06 -16.60 -4.13
C TYR A 100 12.12 -15.83 -2.82
N LEU A 101 13.24 -15.16 -2.58
CA LEU A 101 13.47 -14.21 -1.48
C LEU A 101 13.77 -12.82 -2.05
N LYS A 102 13.61 -11.81 -1.22
CA LYS A 102 14.14 -10.47 -1.55
C LYS A 102 15.64 -10.47 -1.40
N ASP A 103 16.32 -9.88 -2.36
CA ASP A 103 17.74 -9.62 -2.27
C ASP A 103 18.02 -8.65 -1.09
N PRO A 104 18.94 -8.98 -0.16
CA PRO A 104 19.30 -8.12 0.96
C PRO A 104 19.85 -6.77 0.53
N GLU A 105 20.62 -6.73 -0.58
CA GLU A 105 21.24 -5.51 -1.10
C GLU A 105 20.27 -4.68 -1.93
N ASN A 106 19.39 -5.35 -2.68
CA ASN A 106 18.39 -4.68 -3.51
C ASN A 106 17.00 -5.28 -3.33
N LYS A 107 16.21 -4.69 -2.43
CA LYS A 107 14.85 -5.16 -2.10
C LYS A 107 13.87 -5.23 -3.28
N GLN A 108 14.22 -4.67 -4.42
CA GLN A 108 13.42 -4.71 -5.65
C GLN A 108 13.76 -5.91 -6.54
N ARG A 109 14.87 -6.60 -6.24
CA ARG A 109 15.30 -7.81 -6.91
C ARG A 109 14.88 -9.04 -6.10
N TRP A 110 14.52 -10.10 -6.80
CA TRP A 110 14.27 -11.40 -6.20
C TRP A 110 15.42 -12.34 -6.50
N ILE A 111 15.84 -13.09 -5.50
CA ILE A 111 16.84 -14.15 -5.57
C ILE A 111 16.17 -15.49 -5.32
N ILE A 112 16.71 -16.57 -5.86
CA ILE A 112 16.16 -17.90 -5.70
C ILE A 112 16.37 -18.38 -4.25
N ASP A 113 15.31 -18.88 -3.64
CA ASP A 113 15.34 -19.64 -2.40
C ASP A 113 15.44 -21.11 -2.76
N GLU A 114 16.65 -21.68 -2.78
CA GLU A 114 16.88 -23.04 -3.31
C GLU A 114 16.05 -24.12 -2.61
N GLU A 115 15.78 -23.99 -1.32
CA GLU A 115 14.95 -24.92 -0.57
C GLU A 115 13.49 -24.92 -1.10
N ALA A 116 12.87 -23.74 -1.16
CA ALA A 116 11.51 -23.62 -1.68
C ALA A 116 11.44 -23.83 -3.21
N ALA A 117 12.48 -23.41 -3.94
CA ALA A 117 12.56 -23.62 -5.39
C ALA A 117 12.64 -25.10 -5.77
N ALA A 118 13.29 -25.94 -4.95
CA ALA A 118 13.31 -27.38 -5.16
C ALA A 118 11.89 -27.97 -5.12
N VAL A 119 11.06 -27.51 -4.17
CA VAL A 119 9.65 -27.93 -4.09
C VAL A 119 8.87 -27.48 -5.33
N VAL A 120 9.06 -26.21 -5.75
CA VAL A 120 8.41 -25.70 -6.96
C VAL A 120 8.80 -26.51 -8.20
N ARG A 121 10.08 -26.75 -8.42
CA ARG A 121 10.58 -27.58 -9.54
C ARG A 121 9.98 -28.99 -9.50
N ARG A 122 9.82 -29.57 -8.31
CA ARG A 122 9.20 -30.89 -8.12
C ARG A 122 7.73 -30.87 -8.48
N ILE A 123 6.98 -29.82 -8.09
CA ILE A 123 5.56 -29.66 -8.46
C ILE A 123 5.43 -29.67 -9.99
N PHE A 124 6.25 -28.89 -10.71
CA PHE A 124 6.22 -28.85 -12.17
C PHE A 124 6.54 -30.22 -12.80
N ARG A 125 7.52 -30.97 -12.26
CA ARG A 125 7.84 -32.34 -12.73
C ARG A 125 6.67 -33.27 -12.55
N MET A 126 6.02 -33.27 -11.37
CA MET A 126 4.87 -34.13 -11.10
C MET A 126 3.70 -33.87 -12.06
N VAL A 127 3.50 -32.62 -12.49
CA VAL A 127 2.50 -32.27 -13.52
C VAL A 127 2.91 -32.85 -14.88
N ILE A 128 4.19 -32.72 -15.27
CA ILE A 128 4.71 -33.29 -16.52
C ILE A 128 4.53 -34.84 -16.51
N ASP A 129 4.71 -35.47 -15.34
CA ASP A 129 4.49 -36.91 -15.13
C ASP A 129 2.99 -37.27 -15.08
N GLY A 130 2.07 -36.33 -15.34
CA GLY A 130 0.64 -36.55 -15.45
C GLY A 130 -0.15 -36.53 -14.14
N LYS A 131 0.44 -36.10 -13.04
CA LYS A 131 -0.28 -35.97 -11.74
C LYS A 131 -1.19 -34.75 -11.71
N GLY A 132 -2.40 -34.92 -11.19
CA GLY A 132 -3.34 -33.84 -10.96
C GLY A 132 -2.96 -32.97 -9.75
N VAL A 133 -3.43 -31.73 -9.72
CA VAL A 133 -3.09 -30.75 -8.67
C VAL A 133 -3.47 -31.19 -7.25
N TYR A 134 -4.56 -31.96 -7.11
CA TYR A 134 -4.98 -32.51 -5.81
C TYR A 134 -4.07 -33.67 -5.38
N GLN A 135 -3.71 -34.56 -6.28
CA GLN A 135 -2.76 -35.65 -6.01
C GLN A 135 -1.40 -35.12 -5.58
N ILE A 136 -0.93 -34.03 -6.23
CA ILE A 136 0.32 -33.35 -5.85
C ILE A 136 0.22 -32.75 -4.44
N ALA A 137 -0.90 -32.12 -4.12
CA ALA A 137 -1.14 -31.57 -2.79
C ALA A 137 -1.15 -32.65 -1.71
N ASP A 138 -1.79 -33.79 -1.96
CA ASP A 138 -1.82 -34.94 -1.04
C ASP A 138 -0.41 -35.49 -0.80
N ILE A 139 0.35 -35.75 -1.88
CA ILE A 139 1.74 -36.21 -1.79
C ILE A 139 2.60 -35.28 -0.93
N LEU A 140 2.53 -33.96 -1.19
CA LEU A 140 3.33 -32.98 -0.42
C LEU A 140 2.90 -32.92 1.05
N SER A 141 1.62 -33.12 1.34
CA SER A 141 1.09 -33.16 2.70
C SER A 141 1.52 -34.42 3.45
N GLU A 142 1.45 -35.60 2.82
CA GLU A 142 1.88 -36.89 3.38
C GLU A 142 3.38 -36.90 3.69
N GLU A 143 4.18 -36.31 2.82
CA GLU A 143 5.63 -36.17 3.01
C GLU A 143 6.01 -35.06 4.01
N LYS A 144 5.04 -34.38 4.59
CA LYS A 144 5.24 -33.29 5.55
C LYS A 144 6.14 -32.17 5.01
N VAL A 145 5.92 -31.78 3.77
CA VAL A 145 6.53 -30.59 3.19
C VAL A 145 5.77 -29.37 3.69
N LEU A 146 6.47 -28.38 4.26
CA LEU A 146 5.83 -27.15 4.71
C LEU A 146 5.09 -26.44 3.59
N CYS A 147 3.81 -26.11 3.81
CA CYS A 147 3.06 -25.32 2.83
C CYS A 147 3.66 -23.90 2.71
N PRO A 148 3.46 -23.19 1.59
CA PRO A 148 4.12 -21.89 1.34
C PRO A 148 3.94 -20.86 2.46
N SER A 149 2.75 -20.77 3.06
CA SER A 149 2.47 -19.84 4.15
C SER A 149 3.20 -20.20 5.44
N ALA A 150 3.27 -21.48 5.79
CA ALA A 150 3.97 -21.97 6.96
C ALA A 150 5.50 -21.85 6.80
N TYR A 151 6.01 -22.16 5.61
CA TYR A 151 7.41 -22.00 5.24
C TYR A 151 7.88 -20.54 5.39
N LEU A 152 7.12 -19.59 4.83
CA LEU A 152 7.43 -18.17 4.93
C LEU A 152 7.34 -17.66 6.38
N ALA A 153 6.37 -18.18 7.15
CA ALA A 153 6.24 -17.83 8.57
C ALA A 153 7.43 -18.36 9.40
N ALA A 154 7.90 -19.58 9.13
CA ALA A 154 9.09 -20.15 9.77
C ALA A 154 10.36 -19.33 9.50
N LYS A 155 10.45 -18.70 8.31
CA LYS A 155 11.53 -17.75 7.96
C LYS A 155 11.28 -16.30 8.45
N GLY A 156 10.24 -16.07 9.25
CA GLY A 156 9.90 -14.72 9.74
C GLY A 156 9.40 -13.77 8.66
N ALA A 157 8.97 -14.31 7.51
CA ALA A 157 8.55 -13.57 6.33
C ALA A 157 7.04 -13.81 6.03
N GLY A 158 6.50 -13.03 5.10
CA GLY A 158 5.11 -13.17 4.66
C GLY A 158 4.08 -12.51 5.59
N ASN A 159 2.83 -12.48 5.13
CA ASN A 159 1.73 -11.82 5.83
C ASN A 159 1.25 -12.59 7.07
N ARG A 160 1.57 -13.89 7.16
CA ARG A 160 1.14 -14.78 8.26
C ARG A 160 2.28 -15.18 9.19
N ARG A 161 3.35 -14.41 9.25
CA ARG A 161 4.54 -14.70 10.08
C ARG A 161 4.26 -14.90 11.56
N ASN A 162 3.16 -14.33 12.07
CA ASN A 162 2.78 -14.43 13.48
C ASN A 162 1.63 -15.44 13.71
N ASN A 163 1.14 -16.12 12.67
CA ASN A 163 0.05 -17.06 12.81
C ASN A 163 0.56 -18.43 13.27
N LYS A 164 -0.18 -19.03 14.19
CA LYS A 164 -0.04 -20.46 14.50
C LYS A 164 -0.82 -21.23 13.44
N PHE A 165 -0.20 -22.21 12.83
CA PHE A 165 -0.83 -23.13 11.88
C PHE A 165 -1.26 -24.38 12.65
N GLU A 166 -2.53 -24.79 12.49
CA GLU A 166 -3.00 -26.07 13.02
C GLU A 166 -2.31 -27.24 12.32
N ASP A 167 -2.19 -27.12 11.00
CA ASP A 167 -1.46 -28.08 10.17
C ASP A 167 -0.55 -27.31 9.18
N PRO A 168 0.75 -27.18 9.48
CA PRO A 168 1.70 -26.46 8.63
C PRO A 168 2.06 -27.23 7.34
N TYR A 169 1.71 -28.51 7.26
CA TYR A 169 2.02 -29.41 6.14
C TYR A 169 0.84 -29.57 5.17
N ARG A 170 -0.31 -28.99 5.49
CA ARG A 170 -1.49 -29.12 4.66
C ARG A 170 -1.36 -28.29 3.37
N TRP A 171 -1.24 -28.98 2.26
CA TRP A 171 -1.30 -28.41 0.94
C TRP A 171 -2.73 -28.51 0.39
N TRP A 172 -3.07 -27.53 -0.45
CA TRP A 172 -4.35 -27.49 -1.15
C TRP A 172 -4.10 -27.56 -2.65
N GLY A 173 -4.94 -28.25 -3.40
CA GLY A 173 -4.87 -28.29 -4.86
C GLY A 173 -4.92 -26.89 -5.49
N THR A 174 -5.66 -25.95 -4.87
CA THR A 174 -5.67 -24.54 -5.26
C THR A 174 -4.30 -23.87 -5.10
N THR A 175 -3.54 -24.19 -4.05
CA THR A 175 -2.18 -23.65 -3.85
C THR A 175 -1.25 -24.15 -4.95
N VAL A 176 -1.33 -25.44 -5.30
CA VAL A 176 -0.56 -26.03 -6.40
C VAL A 176 -0.95 -25.37 -7.73
N SER A 177 -2.25 -25.22 -8.00
CA SER A 177 -2.75 -24.54 -9.21
C SER A 177 -2.24 -23.09 -9.31
N TYR A 178 -2.23 -22.33 -8.21
CA TYR A 178 -1.68 -20.98 -8.19
C TYR A 178 -0.17 -20.94 -8.47
N ILE A 179 0.59 -21.92 -7.99
CA ILE A 179 2.02 -22.04 -8.30
C ILE A 179 2.20 -22.26 -9.81
N LEU A 180 1.49 -23.20 -10.37
CA LEU A 180 1.58 -23.55 -11.79
C LEU A 180 1.18 -22.42 -12.75
N ALA A 181 0.24 -21.57 -12.32
CA ALA A 181 -0.24 -20.43 -13.10
C ALA A 181 0.69 -19.20 -13.06
N ARG A 182 1.77 -19.24 -12.27
CA ARG A 182 2.67 -18.09 -12.09
C ARG A 182 3.69 -18.00 -13.21
N VAL A 183 3.51 -17.02 -14.10
CA VAL A 183 4.47 -16.73 -15.18
C VAL A 183 5.81 -16.15 -14.67
N GLU A 184 5.83 -15.72 -13.43
CA GLU A 184 7.05 -15.25 -12.76
C GLU A 184 8.11 -16.36 -12.66
N TYR A 185 7.73 -17.65 -12.65
CA TYR A 185 8.68 -18.77 -12.69
C TYR A 185 9.39 -18.93 -14.04
N MET A 186 8.90 -18.26 -15.08
CA MET A 186 9.57 -18.18 -16.40
C MET A 186 10.48 -16.95 -16.51
N GLY A 187 10.72 -16.23 -15.40
CA GLY A 187 11.56 -15.04 -15.36
C GLY A 187 10.84 -13.73 -15.67
N HIS A 188 9.52 -13.72 -15.77
CA HIS A 188 8.76 -12.50 -16.00
C HIS A 188 8.54 -11.72 -14.72
N THR A 189 8.64 -10.39 -14.79
CA THR A 189 8.13 -9.49 -13.76
C THR A 189 6.70 -9.12 -14.11
N VAL A 190 5.74 -9.48 -13.26
CA VAL A 190 4.32 -9.23 -13.49
C VAL A 190 3.82 -8.12 -12.59
N ASN A 191 3.50 -6.98 -13.21
CA ASN A 191 2.89 -5.82 -12.58
C ASN A 191 1.51 -5.57 -13.21
N PHE A 192 0.69 -4.73 -12.57
CA PHE A 192 -0.60 -4.26 -13.10
C PHE A 192 -1.58 -5.37 -13.51
N LYS A 193 -1.69 -6.43 -12.66
CA LYS A 193 -2.56 -7.60 -12.91
C LYS A 193 -4.05 -7.26 -12.99
N THR A 194 -4.47 -6.14 -12.40
CA THR A 194 -5.86 -5.72 -12.38
C THR A 194 -6.00 -4.32 -12.94
N PHE A 195 -6.94 -4.14 -13.84
CA PHE A 195 -7.34 -2.85 -14.38
C PHE A 195 -8.71 -2.50 -13.80
N LYS A 196 -8.80 -1.31 -13.17
CA LYS A 196 -10.10 -0.77 -12.79
C LYS A 196 -10.53 0.17 -13.93
N THR A 197 -11.47 -0.25 -14.74
CA THR A 197 -12.21 0.65 -15.63
C THR A 197 -13.08 1.55 -14.76
N CYS A 198 -12.89 2.86 -14.91
CA CYS A 198 -13.81 3.87 -14.35
C CYS A 198 -15.07 3.91 -15.19
#